data_c413f732f542cf82da7f030f5f7dbc7e
#
_entry.id   c413f732f542cf82da7f030f5f7dbc7e
#
_cell.length_a   1.000
_cell.length_b   1.000
_cell.length_c   1.000
_cell.angle_alpha   90.00
_cell.angle_beta   90.00
_cell.angle_gamma   90.00
#
_symmetry.space_group_name_H-M   'P 1'
#
loop_
_entity.id
_entity.type
_entity.pdbx_description
1 polymer ?
#
loop_
_entity_poly.entity_id
_entity_poly.type
_entity_poly.pdbx_seq_one_letter_code
_entity_poly.pdbx_strand_id
1 'polypeptide(L)'
;YATDLSSTVLDIATLPGAASGAFNKNLGGGGGITWNSGGFAISANYVSANSGVGDPNDGGIATDGSLGTGTVQIGYQGEQWAIAGTYSYLQDGSLIPYGTVFLQDNLDFFEDNTTNAFGVSAYWQPARSSWIPSISVGWGINSHTYEGDTPDGAVTTSQSWLVGLEWNDVFLQGNSFGMAVGQPTFATALEGDEGARDGNYIWEWWYRFQVTDNISVTPALYYLS
;
A
#
# COMPACT_ATOMS: atom_id res chain seq x y z
N TYR A 1 2.64 -0.59 8.46
CA TYR A 1 2.88 -1.61 7.46
C TYR A 1 4.02 -2.51 7.93
N ALA A 2 3.78 -3.81 7.99
CA ALA A 2 4.71 -4.78 8.56
C ALA A 2 5.17 -5.77 7.47
N THR A 3 6.36 -5.55 6.94
CA THR A 3 7.06 -6.50 6.07
C THR A 3 8.53 -6.57 6.45
N ASP A 4 9.20 -7.65 6.07
CA ASP A 4 10.64 -7.87 6.24
C ASP A 4 11.33 -8.09 4.88
N LEU A 5 10.78 -7.50 3.83
CA LEU A 5 11.30 -7.64 2.48
C LEU A 5 12.25 -6.50 2.11
N SER A 6 13.35 -6.84 1.45
CA SER A 6 14.23 -5.87 0.77
C SER A 6 13.82 -5.64 -0.69
N SER A 7 12.54 -5.87 -1.02
CA SER A 7 11.94 -5.61 -2.33
C SER A 7 12.17 -4.18 -2.78
N THR A 8 12.31 -3.97 -4.07
CA THR A 8 12.51 -2.65 -4.67
C THR A 8 11.28 -2.13 -5.42
N VAL A 9 10.38 -3.01 -5.83
CA VAL A 9 9.21 -2.68 -6.65
C VAL A 9 7.94 -3.24 -6.04
N LEU A 10 7.90 -4.53 -5.74
CA LEU A 10 6.67 -5.23 -5.41
C LEU A 10 6.06 -4.76 -4.08
N ASP A 11 6.88 -4.52 -3.09
CA ASP A 11 6.45 -4.06 -1.76
C ASP A 11 5.69 -2.72 -1.84
N ILE A 12 6.18 -1.81 -2.70
CA ILE A 12 5.53 -0.51 -2.94
C ILE A 12 4.28 -0.68 -3.80
N ALA A 13 4.36 -1.49 -4.87
CA ALA A 13 3.29 -1.64 -5.85
C ALA A 13 2.05 -2.36 -5.28
N THR A 14 2.22 -3.15 -4.22
CA THR A 14 1.14 -3.94 -3.61
C THR A 14 0.76 -3.46 -2.22
N LEU A 15 1.07 -2.21 -1.86
CA LEU A 15 0.78 -1.65 -0.54
C LEU A 15 -0.67 -1.93 -0.10
N PRO A 16 -0.88 -2.69 0.99
CA PRO A 16 -2.20 -2.99 1.48
C PRO A 16 -2.93 -1.73 1.95
N GLY A 17 -4.20 -1.63 1.57
CA GLY A 17 -5.03 -0.51 1.99
C GLY A 17 -4.85 0.76 1.15
N ALA A 18 -4.21 0.69 0.00
CA ALA A 18 -4.11 1.73 -1.05
C ALA A 18 -3.70 3.15 -0.60
N ALA A 19 -3.63 3.38 0.68
CA ALA A 19 -3.71 4.68 1.33
C ALA A 19 -2.41 5.45 1.38
N SER A 20 -1.29 4.81 1.17
CA SER A 20 0.00 5.43 1.47
C SER A 20 0.53 6.34 0.39
N GLY A 21 -0.19 6.51 -0.70
CA GLY A 21 0.28 7.32 -1.81
C GLY A 21 -0.72 8.28 -2.42
N ALA A 22 -1.94 8.30 -1.94
CA ALA A 22 -3.04 9.07 -2.51
C ALA A 22 -2.98 10.59 -2.23
N PHE A 23 -1.81 11.19 -2.12
CA PHE A 23 -1.68 12.61 -1.90
C PHE A 23 -0.54 13.24 -2.70
N ASN A 24 -0.72 14.48 -3.07
CA ASN A 24 0.35 15.26 -3.70
C ASN A 24 1.37 15.71 -2.64
N LYS A 25 2.53 15.09 -2.63
CA LYS A 25 3.61 15.34 -1.66
C LYS A 25 4.15 16.77 -1.64
N ASN A 26 3.88 17.56 -2.69
CA ASN A 26 4.51 18.87 -2.87
C ASN A 26 3.60 20.04 -2.50
N LEU A 27 2.29 19.87 -2.42
CA LEU A 27 1.32 20.94 -2.28
C LEU A 27 0.38 20.77 -1.09
N GLY A 28 0.40 19.61 -0.44
CA GLY A 28 -0.51 19.30 0.65
C GLY A 28 -0.09 19.83 2.02
N GLY A 29 -1.07 19.98 2.87
CA GLY A 29 -0.91 20.26 4.31
C GLY A 29 -1.60 19.19 5.14
N GLY A 30 -1.04 18.91 6.31
CA GLY A 30 -1.63 17.90 7.19
C GLY A 30 -0.85 17.75 8.49
N GLY A 31 -1.23 16.74 9.27
CA GLY A 31 -0.59 16.42 10.53
C GLY A 31 -0.86 14.98 10.95
N GLY A 32 -0.08 14.50 11.89
CA GLY A 32 -0.25 13.16 12.43
C GLY A 32 0.34 12.99 13.80
N ILE A 33 -0.06 11.93 14.45
CA ILE A 33 0.41 11.50 15.76
C ILE A 33 0.78 10.03 15.73
N THR A 34 1.85 9.68 16.43
CA THR A 34 2.27 8.29 16.62
C THR A 34 2.53 8.04 18.10
N TRP A 35 2.03 6.92 18.58
CA TRP A 35 2.27 6.42 19.93
C TRP A 35 2.84 5.00 19.86
N ASN A 36 3.88 4.73 20.66
CA ASN A 36 4.54 3.43 20.72
C ASN A 36 4.74 3.02 22.19
N SER A 37 4.38 1.79 22.54
CA SER A 37 4.66 1.23 23.86
C SER A 37 4.53 -0.29 23.85
N GLY A 38 5.49 -0.99 24.47
CA GLY A 38 5.40 -2.44 24.73
C GLY A 38 5.21 -3.31 23.48
N GLY A 39 5.80 -2.93 22.37
CA GLY A 39 5.64 -3.60 21.07
C GLY A 39 4.43 -3.11 20.26
N PHE A 40 3.49 -2.37 20.87
CA PHE A 40 2.39 -1.75 20.17
C PHE A 40 2.81 -0.42 19.54
N ALA A 41 2.29 -0.15 18.35
CA ALA A 41 2.37 1.13 17.67
C ALA A 41 0.97 1.52 17.18
N ILE A 42 0.59 2.76 17.40
CA ILE A 42 -0.64 3.35 16.87
C ILE A 42 -0.26 4.66 16.22
N SER A 43 -0.70 4.88 14.99
CA SER A 43 -0.55 6.16 14.30
C SER A 43 -1.88 6.60 13.69
N ALA A 44 -2.07 7.90 13.66
CA ALA A 44 -3.17 8.54 12.94
C ALA A 44 -2.62 9.77 12.23
N ASN A 45 -3.00 9.97 10.99
CA ASN A 45 -2.61 11.13 10.19
C ASN A 45 -3.75 11.56 9.28
N TYR A 46 -3.70 12.82 8.88
CA TYR A 46 -4.56 13.40 7.86
C TYR A 46 -3.72 14.33 6.99
N VAL A 47 -3.93 14.25 5.68
CA VAL A 47 -3.28 15.11 4.69
C VAL A 47 -4.32 15.54 3.66
N SER A 48 -4.32 16.82 3.27
CA SER A 48 -5.12 17.34 2.16
C SER A 48 -4.19 17.91 1.10
N ALA A 49 -4.33 17.43 -0.15
CA ALA A 49 -3.49 17.87 -1.27
C ALA A 49 -3.77 19.34 -1.68
N ASN A 50 -5.02 19.77 -1.56
CA ASN A 50 -5.47 21.14 -1.88
C ASN A 50 -5.75 21.99 -0.63
N SER A 51 -5.02 21.74 0.47
CA SER A 51 -5.19 22.42 1.76
C SER A 51 -5.03 23.93 1.72
N GLY A 52 -4.35 24.47 0.72
CA GLY A 52 -4.15 25.91 0.53
C GLY A 52 -5.31 26.63 -0.15
N VAL A 53 -6.33 25.92 -0.62
CA VAL A 53 -7.52 26.51 -1.26
C VAL A 53 -8.46 27.03 -0.17
N GLY A 54 -8.87 28.30 -0.29
CA GLY A 54 -9.69 28.98 0.71
C GLY A 54 -11.20 28.75 0.57
N ASP A 55 -11.66 28.25 -0.57
CA ASP A 55 -13.07 27.89 -0.78
C ASP A 55 -13.30 26.45 -0.31
N PRO A 56 -14.19 26.20 0.67
CA PRO A 56 -14.43 24.87 1.21
C PRO A 56 -15.10 23.90 0.22
N ASN A 57 -15.67 24.39 -0.87
CA ASN A 57 -16.24 23.53 -1.93
C ASN A 57 -15.18 23.08 -2.95
N ASP A 58 -14.04 23.82 -3.03
CA ASP A 58 -12.99 23.55 -4.01
C ASP A 58 -11.71 22.98 -3.37
N GLY A 59 -11.62 23.02 -2.02
CA GLY A 59 -10.45 22.52 -1.29
C GLY A 59 -10.44 22.88 0.18
N GLY A 60 -9.27 22.82 0.80
CA GLY A 60 -9.08 23.11 2.22
C GLY A 60 -8.69 21.88 3.04
N ILE A 61 -8.87 21.96 4.35
CA ILE A 61 -8.56 20.86 5.29
C ILE A 61 -9.87 20.36 5.89
N ALA A 62 -10.23 19.10 5.64
CA ALA A 62 -11.45 18.46 6.11
C ALA A 62 -12.73 19.21 5.71
N THR A 63 -12.78 19.71 4.50
CA THR A 63 -13.92 20.37 3.85
C THR A 63 -14.51 19.48 2.78
N ASP A 64 -15.65 19.84 2.21
CA ASP A 64 -16.33 19.04 1.17
C ASP A 64 -15.47 18.92 -0.10
N GLY A 65 -14.79 19.98 -0.54
CA GLY A 65 -13.87 19.95 -1.69
C GLY A 65 -12.44 19.53 -1.35
N SER A 66 -12.18 18.93 -0.19
CA SER A 66 -10.83 18.53 0.21
C SER A 66 -10.37 17.25 -0.50
N LEU A 67 -9.26 17.32 -1.22
CA LEU A 67 -8.54 16.11 -1.67
C LEU A 67 -7.81 15.50 -0.48
N GLY A 68 -8.58 14.96 0.47
CA GLY A 68 -8.12 14.57 1.79
C GLY A 68 -7.94 13.07 1.96
N THR A 69 -6.91 12.69 2.72
CA THR A 69 -6.69 11.31 3.15
C THR A 69 -6.46 11.26 4.64
N GLY A 70 -7.32 10.54 5.35
CA GLY A 70 -7.16 10.20 6.77
C GLY A 70 -6.75 8.75 6.93
N THR A 71 -5.68 8.46 7.67
CA THR A 71 -5.17 7.10 7.88
C THR A 71 -4.97 6.81 9.36
N VAL A 72 -5.44 5.65 9.80
CA VAL A 72 -5.14 5.09 11.12
C VAL A 72 -4.49 3.73 10.94
N GLN A 73 -3.39 3.50 11.66
CA GLN A 73 -2.69 2.22 11.66
C GLN A 73 -2.48 1.75 13.10
N ILE A 74 -2.66 0.46 13.32
CA ILE A 74 -2.34 -0.24 14.56
C ILE A 74 -1.42 -1.39 14.22
N GLY A 75 -0.31 -1.51 14.95
CA GLY A 75 0.64 -2.59 14.77
C GLY A 75 1.12 -3.16 16.09
N TYR A 76 1.58 -4.39 16.04
CA TYR A 76 2.28 -5.05 17.11
C TYR A 76 3.53 -5.76 16.58
N GLN A 77 4.64 -5.57 17.26
CA GLN A 77 5.91 -6.21 16.95
C GLN A 77 6.32 -7.12 18.10
N GLY A 78 6.42 -8.41 17.82
CA GLY A 78 7.05 -9.40 18.67
C GLY A 78 8.55 -9.55 18.36
N GLU A 79 9.19 -10.58 18.92
CA GLU A 79 10.64 -10.80 18.72
C GLU A 79 10.97 -11.24 17.28
N GLN A 80 10.12 -12.05 16.67
CA GLN A 80 10.36 -12.66 15.34
C GLN A 80 9.22 -12.42 14.36
N TRP A 81 8.26 -11.59 14.70
CA TRP A 81 7.10 -11.34 13.86
C TRP A 81 6.51 -9.95 14.13
N ALA A 82 5.84 -9.42 13.16
CA ALA A 82 4.97 -8.27 13.36
C ALA A 82 3.69 -8.42 12.55
N ILE A 83 2.66 -7.72 12.99
CA ILE A 83 1.40 -7.56 12.28
C ILE A 83 0.96 -6.11 12.35
N ALA A 84 0.40 -5.59 11.27
CA ALA A 84 -0.19 -4.26 11.22
C ALA A 84 -1.51 -4.29 10.48
N GLY A 85 -2.49 -3.55 11.00
CA GLY A 85 -3.75 -3.25 10.35
C GLY A 85 -3.83 -1.75 10.06
N THR A 86 -4.33 -1.39 8.88
CA THR A 86 -4.46 0.00 8.44
C THR A 86 -5.86 0.24 7.93
N TYR A 87 -6.42 1.37 8.28
CA TYR A 87 -7.63 1.90 7.67
C TYR A 87 -7.35 3.29 7.13
N SER A 88 -7.82 3.55 5.93
CA SER A 88 -7.75 4.88 5.32
C SER A 88 -9.07 5.27 4.69
N TYR A 89 -9.40 6.53 4.85
CA TYR A 89 -10.49 7.20 4.17
C TYR A 89 -9.90 8.23 3.20
N LEU A 90 -10.26 8.10 1.94
CA LEU A 90 -9.81 9.00 0.87
C LEU A 90 -11.03 9.71 0.30
N GLN A 91 -10.93 11.02 0.19
CA GLN A 91 -11.99 11.89 -0.33
C GLN A 91 -11.50 12.53 -1.63
N ASP A 92 -12.35 12.54 -2.63
CA ASP A 92 -12.20 13.15 -3.94
C ASP A 92 -10.85 12.93 -4.64
N GLY A 93 -10.88 12.50 -5.89
CA GLY A 93 -9.67 12.31 -6.71
C GLY A 93 -8.67 11.33 -6.11
N SER A 94 -9.15 10.29 -5.48
CA SER A 94 -8.32 9.27 -4.85
C SER A 94 -7.54 8.49 -5.90
N LEU A 95 -6.35 8.98 -6.21
CA LEU A 95 -5.36 8.22 -6.93
C LEU A 95 -4.91 7.06 -6.04
N ILE A 96 -5.28 5.84 -6.40
CA ILE A 96 -4.67 4.65 -5.84
C ILE A 96 -3.33 4.48 -6.55
N PRO A 97 -2.21 4.78 -5.90
CA PRO A 97 -0.91 4.71 -6.54
C PRO A 97 -0.60 3.26 -6.89
N TYR A 98 0.04 3.06 -8.02
CA TYR A 98 0.50 1.74 -8.47
C TYR A 98 -0.62 0.70 -8.71
N GLY A 99 -1.87 1.13 -8.84
CA GLY A 99 -2.96 0.28 -9.32
C GLY A 99 -2.78 -0.13 -10.78
N THR A 100 -3.55 -1.10 -11.24
CA THR A 100 -3.61 -1.45 -12.66
C THR A 100 -4.06 -0.25 -13.48
N VAL A 101 -3.68 -0.21 -14.75
CA VAL A 101 -4.09 0.87 -15.66
C VAL A 101 -5.61 0.96 -15.74
N PHE A 102 -6.28 -0.19 -15.82
CA PHE A 102 -7.74 -0.24 -15.83
C PHE A 102 -8.36 0.44 -14.61
N LEU A 103 -7.86 0.12 -13.40
CA LEU A 103 -8.35 0.73 -12.16
C LEU A 103 -8.11 2.25 -12.14
N GLN A 104 -6.92 2.68 -12.52
CA GLN A 104 -6.57 4.10 -12.51
C GLN A 104 -7.42 4.89 -13.50
N ASP A 105 -7.54 4.41 -14.75
CA ASP A 105 -8.35 5.05 -15.78
C ASP A 105 -9.83 5.11 -15.39
N ASN A 106 -10.35 4.06 -14.70
CA ASN A 106 -11.73 4.01 -14.26
C ASN A 106 -11.99 5.02 -13.13
N LEU A 107 -11.10 5.11 -12.13
CA LEU A 107 -11.25 6.06 -11.03
C LEU A 107 -11.06 7.51 -11.48
N ASP A 108 -10.22 7.76 -12.48
CA ASP A 108 -10.03 9.07 -13.09
C ASP A 108 -11.23 9.49 -13.96
N PHE A 109 -11.86 8.51 -14.63
CA PHE A 109 -13.03 8.76 -15.46
C PHE A 109 -14.31 9.06 -14.64
N PHE A 110 -14.48 8.39 -13.51
CA PHE A 110 -15.57 8.59 -12.57
C PHE A 110 -15.08 9.42 -11.38
N GLU A 111 -14.98 10.74 -11.58
CA GLU A 111 -14.62 11.70 -10.54
C GLU A 111 -15.64 11.72 -9.38
N ASP A 112 -15.40 12.50 -8.35
CA ASP A 112 -16.26 12.65 -7.17
C ASP A 112 -16.52 11.34 -6.42
N ASN A 113 -15.45 10.59 -6.16
CA ASN A 113 -15.51 9.34 -5.43
C ASN A 113 -14.85 9.44 -4.06
N THR A 114 -15.34 8.62 -3.13
CA THR A 114 -14.68 8.38 -1.85
C THR A 114 -14.25 6.93 -1.74
N THR A 115 -13.15 6.66 -1.06
CA THR A 115 -12.62 5.32 -0.88
C THR A 115 -12.40 5.01 0.58
N ASN A 116 -12.96 3.88 1.04
CA ASN A 116 -12.63 3.25 2.30
C ASN A 116 -11.66 2.11 2.03
N ALA A 117 -10.44 2.22 2.54
CA ALA A 117 -9.35 1.28 2.31
C ALA A 117 -8.97 0.56 3.60
N PHE A 118 -8.94 -0.76 3.57
CA PHE A 118 -8.47 -1.60 4.67
C PHE A 118 -7.29 -2.43 4.22
N GLY A 119 -6.28 -2.53 5.07
CA GLY A 119 -5.11 -3.33 4.81
C GLY A 119 -4.64 -4.08 6.04
N VAL A 120 -4.07 -5.26 5.82
CA VAL A 120 -3.36 -6.03 6.83
C VAL A 120 -2.04 -6.51 6.24
N SER A 121 -1.00 -6.43 7.04
CA SER A 121 0.30 -6.97 6.68
C SER A 121 0.94 -7.66 7.89
N ALA A 122 1.72 -8.69 7.63
CA ALA A 122 2.43 -9.40 8.68
C ALA A 122 3.74 -9.98 8.12
N TYR A 123 4.71 -10.14 8.99
CA TYR A 123 5.88 -10.93 8.68
C TYR A 123 6.26 -11.84 9.85
N TRP A 124 6.96 -12.90 9.51
CA TRP A 124 7.66 -13.76 10.44
C TRP A 124 9.08 -14.04 9.93
N GLN A 125 10.04 -14.02 10.84
CA GLN A 125 11.44 -14.31 10.53
C GLN A 125 12.01 -15.37 11.49
N PRO A 126 12.87 -16.29 11.04
CA PRO A 126 13.51 -17.24 11.93
C PRO A 126 14.49 -16.53 12.87
N ALA A 127 14.64 -17.04 14.10
CA ALA A 127 15.56 -16.48 15.10
C ALA A 127 17.03 -16.48 14.70
N ARG A 128 17.38 -17.27 13.70
CA ARG A 128 18.74 -17.39 13.14
C ARG A 128 18.65 -17.60 11.63
N SER A 129 19.64 -17.08 10.90
CA SER A 129 19.81 -17.40 9.49
C SER A 129 19.83 -18.90 9.26
N SER A 130 19.01 -19.39 8.34
CA SER A 130 18.86 -20.80 8.04
C SER A 130 18.35 -20.96 6.60
N TRP A 131 18.13 -22.21 6.19
CA TRP A 131 17.46 -22.50 4.92
C TRP A 131 15.96 -22.11 4.92
N ILE A 132 15.38 -21.82 6.10
CA ILE A 132 14.01 -21.33 6.23
C ILE A 132 14.03 -19.82 6.01
N PRO A 133 13.27 -19.29 5.03
CA PRO A 133 13.19 -17.85 4.80
C PRO A 133 12.37 -17.14 5.86
N SER A 134 12.54 -15.83 5.97
CA SER A 134 11.48 -14.98 6.48
C SER A 134 10.32 -14.94 5.49
N ILE A 135 9.10 -14.77 6.00
CA ILE A 135 7.87 -14.76 5.21
C ILE A 135 7.16 -13.45 5.50
N SER A 136 6.83 -12.72 4.45
CA SER A 136 6.00 -11.51 4.54
C SER A 136 4.74 -11.68 3.71
N VAL A 137 3.62 -11.23 4.24
CA VAL A 137 2.32 -11.25 3.57
C VAL A 137 1.61 -9.91 3.74
N GLY A 138 0.86 -9.52 2.74
CA GLY A 138 0.01 -8.34 2.78
C GLY A 138 -1.25 -8.54 1.96
N TRP A 139 -2.34 -7.95 2.41
CA TRP A 139 -3.59 -7.92 1.69
C TRP A 139 -4.34 -6.63 1.99
N GLY A 140 -4.96 -6.05 0.96
CA GLY A 140 -5.78 -4.85 1.06
C GLY A 140 -7.05 -4.97 0.26
N ILE A 141 -8.09 -4.29 0.73
CA ILE A 141 -9.37 -4.16 0.06
C ILE A 141 -9.84 -2.72 0.16
N ASN A 142 -10.37 -2.20 -0.94
CA ASN A 142 -10.90 -0.85 -1.04
C ASN A 142 -12.35 -0.92 -1.52
N SER A 143 -13.20 -0.10 -0.92
CA SER A 143 -14.58 0.12 -1.34
C SER A 143 -14.69 1.55 -1.84
N HIS A 144 -15.14 1.72 -3.07
CA HIS A 144 -15.33 3.01 -3.73
C HIS A 144 -16.81 3.36 -3.73
N THR A 145 -17.13 4.61 -3.40
CA THR A 145 -18.49 5.15 -3.39
C THR A 145 -18.48 6.46 -4.17
N TYR A 146 -19.47 6.67 -5.01
CA TYR A 146 -19.58 7.83 -5.90
C TYR A 146 -20.71 8.75 -5.41
N GLU A 147 -20.62 10.04 -5.72
CA GLU A 147 -21.68 10.97 -5.40
C GLU A 147 -22.92 10.69 -6.27
N GLY A 148 -24.09 10.60 -5.65
CA GLY A 148 -25.36 10.25 -6.33
C GLY A 148 -25.48 8.75 -6.59
N ASP A 149 -26.06 8.40 -7.75
CA ASP A 149 -26.18 7.01 -8.19
C ASP A 149 -24.84 6.54 -8.76
N THR A 150 -24.35 5.39 -8.30
CA THR A 150 -23.09 4.80 -8.83
C THR A 150 -23.22 4.54 -10.33
N PRO A 151 -22.34 5.08 -11.17
CA PRO A 151 -22.43 4.88 -12.60
C PRO A 151 -22.18 3.42 -13.02
N ASP A 152 -22.90 2.92 -14.03
CA ASP A 152 -22.65 1.60 -14.60
C ASP A 152 -21.20 1.47 -15.09
N GLY A 153 -20.52 0.40 -14.70
CA GLY A 153 -19.13 0.13 -15.05
C GLY A 153 -18.10 0.82 -14.15
N ALA A 154 -18.51 1.63 -13.16
CA ALA A 154 -17.61 2.18 -12.17
C ALA A 154 -17.08 1.10 -11.23
N VAL A 155 -15.80 1.19 -10.85
CA VAL A 155 -15.20 0.24 -9.89
C VAL A 155 -15.76 0.49 -8.51
N THR A 156 -16.42 -0.52 -7.94
CA THR A 156 -16.98 -0.47 -6.58
C THR A 156 -16.05 -1.13 -5.55
N THR A 157 -15.22 -2.08 -5.98
CA THR A 157 -14.27 -2.75 -5.09
C THR A 157 -12.95 -3.03 -5.82
N SER A 158 -11.84 -2.79 -5.12
CA SER A 158 -10.52 -3.15 -5.59
C SER A 158 -9.71 -3.83 -4.48
N GLN A 159 -8.70 -4.61 -4.84
CA GLN A 159 -7.86 -5.36 -3.90
C GLN A 159 -6.40 -5.33 -4.31
N SER A 160 -5.52 -5.60 -3.35
CA SER A 160 -4.09 -5.85 -3.58
C SER A 160 -3.61 -6.95 -2.64
N TRP A 161 -2.56 -7.67 -3.02
CA TRP A 161 -1.93 -8.64 -2.14
C TRP A 161 -0.48 -8.89 -2.52
N LEU A 162 0.29 -9.37 -1.55
CA LEU A 162 1.67 -9.82 -1.75
C LEU A 162 2.00 -11.01 -0.86
N VAL A 163 2.92 -11.83 -1.34
CA VAL A 163 3.64 -12.85 -0.56
C VAL A 163 5.11 -12.79 -0.93
N GLY A 164 5.97 -12.68 0.06
CA GLY A 164 7.41 -12.59 -0.14
C GLY A 164 8.19 -13.50 0.79
N LEU A 165 9.33 -13.96 0.31
CA LEU A 165 10.28 -14.80 1.00
C LEU A 165 11.66 -14.16 0.93
N GLU A 166 12.38 -14.10 2.06
CA GLU A 166 13.74 -13.60 2.09
C GLU A 166 14.65 -14.51 2.94
N TRP A 167 15.77 -14.90 2.38
CA TRP A 167 16.83 -15.67 3.05
C TRP A 167 17.98 -14.75 3.38
N ASN A 168 18.36 -14.71 4.65
CA ASN A 168 19.51 -13.96 5.11
C ASN A 168 20.79 -14.81 5.08
N ASP A 169 21.93 -14.12 5.01
CA ASP A 169 23.28 -14.73 4.98
C ASP A 169 23.50 -15.69 3.81
N VAL A 170 22.90 -15.42 2.65
CA VAL A 170 23.06 -16.24 1.45
C VAL A 170 24.42 -16.00 0.82
N PHE A 171 25.22 -17.08 0.66
CA PHE A 171 26.58 -17.13 0.18
C PHE A 171 27.60 -16.40 1.07
N LEU A 172 27.30 -15.20 1.55
CA LEU A 172 28.15 -14.40 2.43
C LEU A 172 27.30 -13.79 3.55
N GLN A 173 27.89 -13.69 4.73
CA GLN A 173 27.25 -13.05 5.88
C GLN A 173 26.88 -11.60 5.56
N GLY A 174 25.66 -11.21 5.92
CA GLY A 174 25.10 -9.88 5.66
C GLY A 174 24.43 -9.72 4.29
N ASN A 175 24.59 -10.69 3.38
CA ASN A 175 23.86 -10.67 2.12
C ASN A 175 22.49 -11.31 2.28
N SER A 176 21.52 -10.94 1.43
CA SER A 176 20.23 -11.63 1.38
C SER A 176 19.78 -11.89 -0.06
N PHE A 177 19.02 -12.97 -0.22
CA PHE A 177 18.29 -13.28 -1.45
C PHE A 177 16.81 -13.28 -1.15
N GLY A 178 16.02 -12.66 -2.01
CA GLY A 178 14.59 -12.65 -1.86
C GLY A 178 13.84 -12.87 -3.16
N MET A 179 12.60 -13.30 -3.00
CA MET A 179 11.62 -13.37 -4.07
C MET A 179 10.24 -13.02 -3.54
N ALA A 180 9.44 -12.39 -4.38
CA ALA A 180 8.07 -12.08 -4.03
C ALA A 180 7.15 -12.13 -5.24
N VAL A 181 5.86 -12.35 -4.97
CA VAL A 181 4.78 -12.27 -5.94
C VAL A 181 3.61 -11.52 -5.33
N GLY A 182 2.92 -10.75 -6.13
CA GLY A 182 1.73 -10.03 -5.73
C GLY A 182 0.95 -9.48 -6.90
N GLN A 183 -0.15 -8.85 -6.59
CA GLN A 183 -0.92 -8.04 -7.54
C GLN A 183 -0.99 -6.61 -7.02
N PRO A 184 -0.62 -5.61 -7.83
CA PRO A 184 -0.92 -4.22 -7.52
C PRO A 184 -2.42 -4.07 -7.37
N THR A 185 -2.88 -2.97 -6.81
CA THR A 185 -4.32 -2.78 -6.63
C THR A 185 -5.05 -2.92 -7.96
N PHE A 186 -6.02 -3.82 -8.02
CA PHE A 186 -6.80 -4.18 -9.19
C PHE A 186 -8.29 -4.20 -8.87
N ALA A 187 -9.13 -3.92 -9.86
CA ALA A 187 -10.57 -3.94 -9.72
C ALA A 187 -11.09 -5.38 -9.56
N THR A 188 -11.98 -5.59 -8.61
CA THR A 188 -12.63 -6.90 -8.34
C THR A 188 -14.13 -6.87 -8.50
N ALA A 189 -14.77 -5.69 -8.45
CA ALA A 189 -16.17 -5.51 -8.74
C ALA A 189 -16.44 -4.18 -9.42
N LEU A 190 -17.38 -4.19 -10.35
CA LEU A 190 -17.91 -3.03 -11.07
C LEU A 190 -19.40 -2.91 -10.80
N GLU A 191 -19.94 -1.70 -10.88
CA GLU A 191 -21.38 -1.49 -10.87
C GLU A 191 -22.00 -2.05 -12.15
N GLY A 192 -23.07 -2.83 -12.01
CA GLY A 192 -23.79 -3.43 -13.14
C GLY A 192 -23.10 -4.63 -13.81
N ASP A 193 -21.88 -5.04 -13.39
CA ASP A 193 -21.19 -6.22 -13.91
C ASP A 193 -20.65 -7.11 -12.77
N GLU A 194 -20.81 -8.43 -12.92
CA GLU A 194 -20.49 -9.42 -11.88
C GLU A 194 -18.98 -9.71 -11.74
N GLY A 195 -18.09 -9.07 -12.52
CA GLY A 195 -16.65 -9.33 -12.39
C GLY A 195 -15.77 -8.45 -13.24
N ALA A 196 -14.98 -7.63 -12.58
CA ALA A 196 -13.88 -6.93 -13.24
C ALA A 196 -12.88 -7.94 -13.81
N ARG A 197 -12.61 -7.84 -15.12
CA ARG A 197 -11.54 -8.62 -15.78
C ARG A 197 -10.23 -7.83 -15.71
N ASP A 198 -9.79 -7.60 -14.48
CA ASP A 198 -8.60 -6.82 -14.18
C ASP A 198 -7.64 -7.64 -13.32
N GLY A 199 -6.35 -7.41 -13.45
CA GLY A 199 -5.34 -7.98 -12.61
C GLY A 199 -4.07 -8.35 -13.35
N ASN A 200 -2.99 -7.74 -12.90
CA ASN A 200 -1.63 -8.03 -13.36
C ASN A 200 -0.83 -8.61 -12.21
N TYR A 201 0.02 -9.59 -12.49
CA TYR A 201 0.92 -10.13 -11.50
C TYR A 201 2.28 -9.45 -11.59
N ILE A 202 2.86 -9.13 -10.43
CA ILE A 202 4.24 -8.69 -10.32
C ILE A 202 5.02 -9.81 -9.64
N TRP A 203 6.11 -10.20 -10.27
CA TRP A 203 7.12 -11.08 -9.70
C TRP A 203 8.40 -10.30 -9.55
N GLU A 204 9.07 -10.42 -8.41
CA GLU A 204 10.36 -9.80 -8.16
C GLU A 204 11.32 -10.79 -7.55
N TRP A 205 12.59 -10.73 -7.98
CA TRP A 205 13.74 -11.43 -7.40
C TRP A 205 14.83 -10.41 -7.16
N TRP A 206 15.42 -10.43 -5.98
CA TRP A 206 16.52 -9.53 -5.64
C TRP A 206 17.63 -10.26 -4.92
N TYR A 207 18.83 -9.70 -5.01
CA TYR A 207 19.94 -10.13 -4.19
C TYR A 207 20.62 -8.89 -3.60
N ARG A 208 20.64 -8.77 -2.29
CA ARG A 208 21.29 -7.67 -1.59
C ARG A 208 22.73 -8.05 -1.23
N PHE A 209 23.67 -7.32 -1.77
CA PHE A 209 25.07 -7.38 -1.42
C PHE A 209 25.37 -6.35 -0.32
N GLN A 210 25.85 -6.79 0.83
CA GLN A 210 26.42 -5.91 1.83
C GLN A 210 27.88 -5.67 1.47
N VAL A 211 28.19 -4.51 0.87
CA VAL A 211 29.53 -4.19 0.37
C VAL A 211 30.43 -3.69 1.50
N THR A 212 29.88 -2.87 2.39
CA THR A 212 30.52 -2.39 3.63
C THR A 212 29.44 -2.27 4.71
N ASP A 213 29.83 -1.93 5.95
CA ASP A 213 28.87 -1.69 7.05
C ASP A 213 27.83 -0.60 6.72
N ASN A 214 28.13 0.29 5.77
CA ASN A 214 27.28 1.44 5.42
C ASN A 214 26.80 1.44 3.96
N ILE A 215 27.20 0.47 3.15
CA ILE A 215 26.88 0.42 1.72
C ILE A 215 26.31 -0.95 1.38
N SER A 216 25.10 -0.98 0.84
CA SER A 216 24.53 -2.17 0.22
C SER A 216 24.12 -1.86 -1.23
N VAL A 217 24.15 -2.89 -2.08
CA VAL A 217 23.72 -2.82 -3.48
C VAL A 217 22.73 -3.95 -3.71
N THR A 218 21.54 -3.62 -4.20
CA THR A 218 20.43 -4.59 -4.40
C THR A 218 20.01 -4.61 -5.87
N PRO A 219 20.69 -5.39 -6.74
CA PRO A 219 20.11 -5.69 -8.05
C PRO A 219 18.82 -6.46 -7.90
N ALA A 220 17.82 -6.09 -8.68
CA ALA A 220 16.53 -6.73 -8.74
C ALA A 220 16.11 -6.98 -10.20
N LEU A 221 15.41 -8.09 -10.39
CA LEU A 221 14.73 -8.44 -11.63
C LEU A 221 13.26 -8.55 -11.31
N TYR A 222 12.41 -7.85 -12.06
CA TYR A 222 10.97 -7.96 -11.92
C TYR A 222 10.32 -8.29 -13.27
N TYR A 223 9.17 -8.95 -13.17
CA TYR A 223 8.33 -9.28 -14.31
C TYR A 223 6.89 -8.85 -14.01
N LEU A 224 6.30 -8.15 -14.95
CA LEU A 224 4.91 -7.71 -14.93
C LEU A 224 4.17 -8.42 -16.05
N SER A 225 3.07 -9.11 -15.71
CA SER A 225 2.22 -9.83 -16.68
C SER A 225 0.98 -9.03 -17.06
#